data_8b1bff745d83a14d93dc7804404371f6
#
_entry.id   8b1bff745d83a14d93dc7804404371f6
#
_cell.length_a   1.000
_cell.length_b   1.000
_cell.length_c   1.000
_cell.angle_alpha   90.00
_cell.angle_beta   90.00
_cell.angle_gamma   90.00
#
_symmetry.space_group_name_H-M   'P 1'
#
loop_
_entity.id
_entity.type
_entity.pdbx_description
1 polymer ?
#
loop_
_entity_poly.entity_id
_entity_poly.type
_entity_poly.pdbx_seq_one_letter_code
_entity_poly.pdbx_strand_id
1 'polypeptide(L)'
;MKANHALQRTRRECRGCNSRVPRAGSLSLGRWADSGNAMKRTWTIIGVSDVASSFKWYQSLFGQPETPPGHDHFAQILDTDGTVLLCLHQWGAHEHPSLMSPDEASPGNGLLLFFRVDDFNRALKRSRALVTRLEEEPHVNPNTRTREFSLRDPDGYYVTISEVSAHRPA
;
A
#
# COMPACT_ATOMS: atom_id res chain seq x y z
N MET A 1 32.70 4.87 -51.87
CA MET A 1 32.58 6.27 -52.33
C MET A 1 32.17 7.06 -51.11
N LYS A 2 33.11 7.75 -50.40
CA LYS A 2 33.40 9.18 -50.41
C LYS A 2 32.14 9.99 -50.02
N ALA A 3 32.04 10.85 -49.03
CA ALA A 3 33.04 11.77 -48.55
C ALA A 3 32.72 12.31 -47.13
N ASN A 4 33.75 12.59 -46.37
CA ASN A 4 33.86 13.47 -45.19
C ASN A 4 33.42 14.91 -45.52
N HIS A 5 32.85 15.60 -44.54
CA HIS A 5 33.08 17.05 -44.40
C HIS A 5 33.17 17.45 -42.94
N ALA A 6 34.38 17.76 -42.57
CA ALA A 6 34.75 18.52 -41.38
C ALA A 6 34.54 20.01 -41.67
N LEU A 7 34.09 20.79 -40.73
CA LEU A 7 34.24 22.23 -40.74
C LEU A 7 34.61 22.75 -39.34
N GLN A 8 35.72 23.44 -39.39
CA GLN A 8 36.55 24.03 -38.35
C GLN A 8 35.92 25.28 -37.71
N ARG A 9 36.25 25.43 -36.41
CA ARG A 9 36.73 26.61 -35.69
C ARG A 9 36.18 28.01 -35.99
N THR A 10 35.76 28.67 -34.90
CA THR A 10 36.37 29.99 -34.55
C THR A 10 36.29 30.19 -33.02
N ARG A 11 37.49 30.30 -32.42
CA ARG A 11 37.75 30.92 -31.12
C ARG A 11 37.57 32.42 -31.27
N ARG A 12 36.83 33.05 -30.36
CA ARG A 12 36.99 34.48 -30.07
C ARG A 12 37.44 34.63 -28.63
N GLU A 13 38.64 35.05 -28.45
CA GLU A 13 39.23 35.57 -27.21
C GLU A 13 38.57 36.90 -26.91
N CYS A 14 38.00 37.05 -25.71
CA CYS A 14 37.79 38.37 -25.13
C CYS A 14 38.77 38.54 -23.98
N ARG A 15 39.68 39.44 -24.17
CA ARG A 15 40.60 39.95 -23.13
C ARG A 15 39.84 40.89 -22.19
N GLY A 16 40.11 40.76 -20.90
CA GLY A 16 39.98 41.83 -19.94
C GLY A 16 38.78 41.72 -19.01
N CYS A 17 39.04 41.25 -17.80
CA CYS A 17 38.54 41.91 -16.60
C CYS A 17 39.18 41.29 -15.35
N ASN A 18 40.01 42.10 -14.83
CA ASN A 18 40.38 42.40 -13.46
C ASN A 18 39.94 41.50 -12.33
N SER A 19 40.96 40.93 -11.69
CA SER A 19 40.96 40.24 -10.41
C SER A 19 40.38 41.10 -9.28
N ARG A 20 39.32 40.60 -8.64
CA ARG A 20 39.02 40.87 -7.23
C ARG A 20 38.64 39.56 -6.56
N VAL A 21 39.55 39.06 -5.72
CA VAL A 21 39.29 37.98 -4.77
C VAL A 21 38.32 38.53 -3.70
N PRO A 22 37.15 37.95 -3.50
CA PRO A 22 36.36 38.22 -2.32
C PRO A 22 36.88 37.34 -1.19
N ARG A 23 37.05 37.99 -0.03
CA ARG A 23 37.41 37.43 1.26
C ARG A 23 36.48 36.24 1.62
N ALA A 24 37.09 35.27 2.31
CA ALA A 24 36.38 34.17 3.00
C ALA A 24 35.17 34.66 3.77
N GLY A 25 34.01 34.49 3.21
CA GLY A 25 32.73 34.60 3.88
C GLY A 25 32.41 33.25 4.52
N SER A 26 32.08 33.32 5.79
CA SER A 26 31.51 32.31 6.64
C SER A 26 30.79 31.20 5.86
N LEU A 27 31.26 29.95 6.01
CA LEU A 27 30.54 28.75 5.63
C LEU A 27 29.29 28.70 6.49
N SER A 28 28.19 29.26 6.01
CA SER A 28 26.87 28.89 6.49
C SER A 28 26.73 27.42 6.19
N LEU A 29 26.66 26.61 7.23
CA LEU A 29 26.19 25.23 7.15
C LEU A 29 24.87 25.23 6.34
N GLY A 30 25.00 24.86 5.06
CA GLY A 30 23.86 24.70 4.19
C GLY A 30 22.86 23.83 4.91
N ARG A 31 21.72 24.43 5.22
CA ARG A 31 20.51 23.72 5.60
C ARG A 31 20.36 22.61 4.57
N TRP A 32 20.50 21.38 5.01
CA TRP A 32 20.15 20.21 4.19
C TRP A 32 18.73 20.49 3.72
N ALA A 33 18.59 20.83 2.44
CA ALA A 33 17.28 20.93 1.83
C ALA A 33 16.61 19.59 2.15
N ASP A 34 15.48 19.69 2.81
CA ASP A 34 14.59 18.59 3.09
C ASP A 34 14.31 17.94 1.74
N SER A 35 15.14 16.96 1.39
CA SER A 35 14.90 16.07 0.26
C SER A 35 13.72 15.26 0.75
N GLY A 36 12.51 15.76 0.42
CA GLY A 36 11.23 15.21 0.83
C GLY A 36 11.34 13.71 0.79
N ASN A 37 11.30 13.08 1.95
CA ASN A 37 11.48 11.65 2.10
C ASN A 37 10.41 10.99 1.24
N ALA A 38 10.79 10.55 0.04
CA ALA A 38 9.86 9.96 -0.91
C ALA A 38 9.27 8.71 -0.26
N MET A 39 8.05 8.85 0.27
CA MET A 39 7.37 7.79 1.00
C MET A 39 7.12 6.63 0.03
N LYS A 40 7.70 5.48 0.33
CA LYS A 40 7.42 4.25 -0.40
C LYS A 40 6.14 3.65 0.17
N ARG A 41 5.21 3.28 -0.72
CA ARG A 41 3.94 2.66 -0.35
C ARG A 41 3.83 1.31 -1.05
N THR A 42 3.36 0.30 -0.33
CA THR A 42 3.07 -1.02 -0.89
C THR A 42 1.56 -1.17 -1.04
N TRP A 43 1.13 -1.72 -2.15
CA TRP A 43 -0.25 -2.17 -2.34
C TRP A 43 -0.27 -3.69 -2.31
N THR A 44 -0.99 -4.26 -1.37
CA THR A 44 -1.29 -5.69 -1.37
C THR A 44 -2.47 -5.92 -2.30
N ILE A 45 -2.29 -6.76 -3.31
CA ILE A 45 -3.33 -7.11 -4.29
C ILE A 45 -3.65 -8.59 -4.10
N ILE A 46 -4.92 -8.90 -3.88
CA ILE A 46 -5.39 -10.28 -3.79
C ILE A 46 -6.33 -10.61 -4.96
N GLY A 47 -6.29 -11.86 -5.42
CA GLY A 47 -7.23 -12.37 -6.41
C GLY A 47 -8.54 -12.73 -5.75
N VAL A 48 -9.66 -12.25 -6.30
CA VAL A 48 -11.02 -12.53 -5.82
C VAL A 48 -11.89 -13.06 -6.94
N SER A 49 -12.87 -13.88 -6.61
CA SER A 49 -13.79 -14.45 -7.58
C SER A 49 -14.79 -13.42 -8.12
N ASP A 50 -15.22 -12.49 -7.27
CA ASP A 50 -16.15 -11.41 -7.59
C ASP A 50 -15.76 -10.13 -6.86
N VAL A 51 -15.30 -9.11 -7.60
CA VAL A 51 -14.81 -7.85 -7.04
C VAL A 51 -15.91 -7.10 -6.29
N ALA A 52 -17.12 -7.06 -6.81
CA ALA A 52 -18.20 -6.30 -6.19
C ALA A 52 -18.61 -6.92 -4.83
N SER A 53 -18.74 -8.23 -4.78
CA SER A 53 -19.08 -8.96 -3.54
C SER A 53 -17.98 -8.82 -2.49
N SER A 54 -16.72 -9.02 -2.87
CA SER A 54 -15.59 -8.88 -1.94
C SER A 54 -15.42 -7.44 -1.49
N PHE A 55 -15.60 -6.45 -2.38
CA PHE A 55 -15.54 -5.04 -2.04
C PHE A 55 -16.59 -4.65 -0.98
N LYS A 56 -17.84 -5.05 -1.19
CA LYS A 56 -18.93 -4.86 -0.23
C LYS A 56 -18.61 -5.52 1.12
N TRP A 57 -18.06 -6.74 1.10
CA TRP A 57 -17.71 -7.48 2.31
C TRP A 57 -16.64 -6.73 3.13
N TYR A 58 -15.56 -6.25 2.47
CA TYR A 58 -14.51 -5.50 3.16
C TYR A 58 -14.99 -4.13 3.67
N GLN A 59 -15.85 -3.43 2.90
CA GLN A 59 -16.50 -2.20 3.38
C GLN A 59 -17.31 -2.48 4.66
N SER A 60 -18.08 -3.56 4.69
CA SER A 60 -18.86 -3.96 5.85
C SER A 60 -17.97 -4.32 7.05
N LEU A 61 -16.87 -5.06 6.82
CA LEU A 61 -15.88 -5.42 7.83
C LEU A 61 -15.31 -4.17 8.52
N PHE A 62 -14.91 -3.18 7.74
CA PHE A 62 -14.34 -1.92 8.25
C PHE A 62 -15.40 -0.88 8.65
N GLY A 63 -16.68 -1.15 8.41
CA GLY A 63 -17.78 -0.23 8.73
C GLY A 63 -17.80 1.01 7.86
N GLN A 64 -17.36 0.87 6.62
CA GLN A 64 -17.40 1.90 5.59
C GLN A 64 -18.81 1.96 4.97
N PRO A 65 -19.21 3.11 4.39
CA PRO A 65 -20.42 3.17 3.58
C PRO A 65 -20.36 2.20 2.41
N GLU A 66 -21.45 1.51 2.14
CA GLU A 66 -21.57 0.64 1.00
C GLU A 66 -21.62 1.48 -0.29
N THR A 67 -20.64 1.30 -1.16
CA THR A 67 -20.55 1.93 -2.48
C THR A 67 -20.15 0.87 -3.51
N PRO A 68 -20.53 1.02 -4.78
CA PRO A 68 -20.03 0.12 -5.83
C PRO A 68 -18.52 0.32 -6.05
N PRO A 69 -17.80 -0.71 -6.52
CA PRO A 69 -16.41 -0.55 -6.95
C PRO A 69 -16.33 0.37 -8.18
N GLY A 70 -15.17 1.02 -8.35
CA GLY A 70 -14.96 1.91 -9.50
C GLY A 70 -14.80 1.18 -10.85
N HIS A 71 -14.48 -0.13 -10.81
CA HIS A 71 -14.30 -1.00 -11.98
C HIS A 71 -14.79 -2.42 -11.68
N ASP A 72 -15.23 -3.14 -12.69
CA ASP A 72 -15.72 -4.51 -12.56
C ASP A 72 -14.63 -5.50 -12.15
N HIS A 73 -13.37 -5.23 -12.52
CA HIS A 73 -12.25 -6.15 -12.32
C HIS A 73 -11.24 -5.72 -11.27
N PHE A 74 -11.40 -4.52 -10.70
CA PHE A 74 -10.45 -3.99 -9.72
C PHE A 74 -11.12 -3.01 -8.75
N ALA A 75 -10.79 -3.14 -7.47
CA ALA A 75 -11.22 -2.19 -6.45
C ALA A 75 -10.13 -1.95 -5.40
N GLN A 76 -10.20 -0.81 -4.73
CA GLN A 76 -9.31 -0.45 -3.62
C GLN A 76 -10.12 -0.21 -2.36
N ILE A 77 -9.77 -0.90 -1.30
CA ILE A 77 -10.25 -0.58 0.06
C ILE A 77 -9.32 0.48 0.62
N LEU A 78 -9.89 1.63 0.93
CA LEU A 78 -9.15 2.79 1.44
C LEU A 78 -9.44 2.99 2.92
N ASP A 79 -8.48 3.53 3.65
CA ASP A 79 -8.71 4.08 4.98
C ASP A 79 -9.32 5.50 4.88
N THR A 80 -9.72 6.06 6.00
CA THR A 80 -10.35 7.40 6.10
C THR A 80 -9.46 8.54 5.59
N ASP A 81 -8.14 8.35 5.61
CA ASP A 81 -7.15 9.30 5.09
C ASP A 81 -6.79 9.07 3.61
N GLY A 82 -7.44 8.10 2.95
CA GLY A 82 -7.15 7.71 1.57
C GLY A 82 -6.00 6.72 1.40
N THR A 83 -5.41 6.23 2.50
CA THR A 83 -4.39 5.17 2.44
C THR A 83 -5.02 3.88 1.92
N VAL A 84 -4.38 3.23 0.95
CA VAL A 84 -4.81 1.93 0.43
C VAL A 84 -4.52 0.85 1.47
N LEU A 85 -5.58 0.20 1.97
CA LEU A 85 -5.49 -0.94 2.88
C LEU A 85 -5.33 -2.26 2.12
N LEU A 86 -6.06 -2.42 1.01
CA LEU A 86 -6.08 -3.64 0.22
C LEU A 86 -6.56 -3.33 -1.19
N CYS A 87 -6.05 -4.04 -2.18
CA CYS A 87 -6.56 -4.04 -3.54
C CYS A 87 -7.17 -5.42 -3.86
N LEU A 88 -8.33 -5.40 -4.50
CA LEU A 88 -9.05 -6.58 -4.97
C LEU A 88 -8.93 -6.63 -6.49
N HIS A 89 -8.57 -7.79 -7.04
CA HIS A 89 -8.45 -7.99 -8.47
C HIS A 89 -9.15 -9.29 -8.86
N GLN A 90 -10.00 -9.25 -9.87
CA GLN A 90 -10.68 -10.44 -10.33
C GLN A 90 -9.68 -11.44 -10.91
N TRP A 91 -9.80 -12.72 -10.52
CA TRP A 91 -9.00 -13.80 -11.10
C TRP A 91 -9.17 -13.84 -12.63
N GLY A 92 -8.06 -14.01 -13.33
CA GLY A 92 -8.03 -14.13 -14.78
C GLY A 92 -8.31 -12.84 -15.57
N ALA A 93 -8.70 -11.74 -14.91
CA ALA A 93 -8.80 -10.44 -15.55
C ALA A 93 -7.40 -9.84 -15.70
N HIS A 94 -7.04 -9.44 -16.91
CA HIS A 94 -5.69 -9.00 -17.26
C HIS A 94 -4.61 -10.11 -17.12
N GLU A 95 -3.52 -9.98 -17.84
CA GLU A 95 -2.46 -11.00 -17.89
C GLU A 95 -1.46 -10.85 -16.74
N HIS A 96 -1.94 -10.93 -15.48
CA HIS A 96 -1.07 -10.97 -14.30
C HIS A 96 -0.75 -12.42 -13.94
N PRO A 97 0.48 -12.92 -14.14
CA PRO A 97 0.80 -14.35 -13.96
C PRO A 97 0.38 -14.93 -12.61
N SER A 98 0.49 -14.13 -11.52
CA SER A 98 0.13 -14.54 -10.17
C SER A 98 -1.38 -14.59 -9.92
N LEU A 99 -2.22 -14.10 -10.84
CA LEU A 99 -3.67 -13.97 -10.69
C LEU A 99 -4.44 -14.70 -11.81
N MET A 100 -3.81 -15.69 -12.45
CA MET A 100 -4.41 -16.41 -13.58
C MET A 100 -5.05 -17.75 -13.20
N SER A 101 -4.56 -18.40 -12.14
CA SER A 101 -4.90 -19.77 -11.83
C SER A 101 -5.42 -19.92 -10.39
N PRO A 102 -6.71 -19.63 -10.15
CA PRO A 102 -7.28 -19.68 -8.79
C PRO A 102 -7.25 -21.09 -8.17
N ASP A 103 -7.22 -22.13 -8.99
CA ASP A 103 -7.31 -23.53 -8.56
C ASP A 103 -5.95 -24.19 -8.28
N GLU A 104 -4.83 -23.51 -8.55
CA GLU A 104 -3.49 -24.11 -8.39
C GLU A 104 -3.02 -24.19 -6.93
N ALA A 105 -3.58 -23.36 -6.04
CA ALA A 105 -3.25 -23.37 -4.61
C ALA A 105 -4.41 -22.84 -3.77
N SER A 106 -4.39 -23.14 -2.47
CA SER A 106 -5.33 -22.52 -1.53
C SER A 106 -5.12 -21.00 -1.52
N PRO A 107 -6.17 -20.18 -1.67
CA PRO A 107 -6.06 -18.74 -1.62
C PRO A 107 -5.31 -18.27 -0.38
N GLY A 108 -4.31 -17.42 -0.58
CA GLY A 108 -3.55 -16.82 0.50
C GLY A 108 -2.57 -17.76 1.22
N ASN A 109 -2.23 -18.92 0.67
CA ASN A 109 -1.16 -19.74 1.25
C ASN A 109 0.16 -18.93 1.31
N GLY A 110 0.66 -18.69 2.53
CA GLY A 110 1.80 -17.83 2.79
C GLY A 110 1.46 -16.33 2.93
N LEU A 111 0.17 -15.94 2.86
CA LEU A 111 -0.30 -14.59 3.09
C LEU A 111 -1.22 -14.53 4.32
N LEU A 112 -0.97 -13.60 5.21
CA LEU A 112 -1.85 -13.22 6.31
C LEU A 112 -2.28 -11.77 6.11
N LEU A 113 -3.57 -11.52 6.00
CA LEU A 113 -4.13 -10.17 6.00
C LEU A 113 -4.35 -9.73 7.44
N PHE A 114 -3.49 -8.85 7.93
CA PHE A 114 -3.52 -8.40 9.32
C PHE A 114 -3.88 -6.92 9.39
N PHE A 115 -5.08 -6.61 9.90
CA PHE A 115 -5.58 -5.25 10.01
C PHE A 115 -5.64 -4.82 11.48
N ARG A 116 -5.25 -3.58 11.75
CA ARG A 116 -5.36 -2.99 13.06
C ARG A 116 -6.48 -1.95 13.07
N VAL A 117 -7.33 -2.00 14.10
CA VAL A 117 -8.53 -1.18 14.20
C VAL A 117 -8.58 -0.44 15.53
N ASP A 118 -9.13 0.77 15.53
CA ASP A 118 -9.29 1.59 16.74
C ASP A 118 -10.41 1.06 17.63
N ASP A 119 -11.54 0.62 17.05
CA ASP A 119 -12.69 0.09 17.77
C ASP A 119 -12.83 -1.42 17.54
N PHE A 120 -12.10 -2.19 18.33
CA PHE A 120 -12.10 -3.65 18.30
C PHE A 120 -13.49 -4.26 18.52
N ASN A 121 -14.25 -3.75 19.48
CA ASN A 121 -15.56 -4.34 19.82
C ASN A 121 -16.57 -4.14 18.68
N ARG A 122 -16.54 -2.97 18.03
CA ARG A 122 -17.39 -2.69 16.87
C ARG A 122 -16.96 -3.54 15.67
N ALA A 123 -15.67 -3.70 15.44
CA ALA A 123 -15.15 -4.59 14.40
C ALA A 123 -15.59 -6.04 14.63
N LEU A 124 -15.47 -6.56 15.86
CA LEU A 124 -15.91 -7.90 16.21
C LEU A 124 -17.43 -8.10 15.98
N LYS A 125 -18.25 -7.10 16.35
CA LYS A 125 -19.70 -7.16 16.11
C LYS A 125 -20.02 -7.25 14.61
N ARG A 126 -19.33 -6.45 13.77
CA ARG A 126 -19.51 -6.51 12.30
C ARG A 126 -19.05 -7.84 11.74
N SER A 127 -17.88 -8.32 12.15
CA SER A 127 -17.32 -9.59 11.69
C SER A 127 -18.24 -10.78 11.97
N ARG A 128 -18.83 -10.84 13.15
CA ARG A 128 -19.81 -11.89 13.51
C ARG A 128 -21.11 -11.82 12.68
N ALA A 129 -21.42 -10.67 12.10
CA ALA A 129 -22.55 -10.55 11.18
C ALA A 129 -22.20 -10.97 9.74
N LEU A 130 -20.92 -10.98 9.39
CA LEU A 130 -20.44 -11.31 8.04
C LEU A 130 -20.17 -12.81 7.84
N VAL A 131 -19.81 -13.53 8.91
CA VAL A 131 -19.43 -14.95 8.84
C VAL A 131 -20.24 -15.80 9.80
N THR A 132 -20.45 -17.06 9.43
CA THR A 132 -21.15 -18.01 10.29
C THR A 132 -20.35 -18.35 11.54
N ARG A 133 -19.00 -18.35 11.40
CA ARG A 133 -18.05 -18.71 12.46
C ARG A 133 -16.75 -17.94 12.27
N LEU A 134 -16.16 -17.48 13.37
CA LEU A 134 -14.78 -17.00 13.38
C LEU A 134 -13.81 -18.19 13.29
N GLU A 135 -12.67 -17.99 12.66
CA GLU A 135 -11.57 -18.97 12.66
C GLU A 135 -10.89 -19.00 14.03
N GLU A 136 -10.72 -17.83 14.63
CA GLU A 136 -10.24 -17.67 16.00
C GLU A 136 -11.14 -16.69 16.77
N GLU A 137 -11.62 -17.14 17.93
CA GLU A 137 -12.36 -16.28 18.85
C GLU A 137 -11.46 -15.19 19.45
N PRO A 138 -12.05 -14.09 19.94
CA PRO A 138 -11.28 -13.03 20.58
C PRO A 138 -10.38 -13.52 21.69
N HIS A 139 -9.09 -13.23 21.59
CA HIS A 139 -8.08 -13.58 22.57
C HIS A 139 -7.03 -12.46 22.67
N VAL A 140 -6.18 -12.52 23.67
CA VAL A 140 -5.01 -11.64 23.79
C VAL A 140 -3.80 -12.38 23.24
N ASN A 141 -3.19 -11.85 22.19
CA ASN A 141 -1.97 -12.39 21.63
C ASN A 141 -0.82 -12.18 22.63
N PRO A 142 -0.14 -13.26 23.08
CA PRO A 142 0.91 -13.16 24.10
C PRO A 142 2.12 -12.34 23.65
N ASN A 143 2.39 -12.25 22.34
CA ASN A 143 3.53 -11.54 21.80
C ASN A 143 3.27 -10.03 21.66
N THR A 144 2.11 -9.67 21.11
CA THR A 144 1.73 -8.27 20.87
C THR A 144 1.02 -7.64 22.06
N ARG A 145 0.43 -8.46 22.94
CA ARG A 145 -0.42 -8.08 24.08
C ARG A 145 -1.67 -7.28 23.65
N THR A 146 -2.06 -7.42 22.40
CA THR A 146 -3.27 -6.84 21.84
C THR A 146 -4.34 -7.91 21.69
N ARG A 147 -5.61 -7.49 21.79
CA ARG A 147 -6.73 -8.39 21.49
C ARG A 147 -6.79 -8.59 19.98
N GLU A 148 -7.05 -9.82 19.57
CA GLU A 148 -7.24 -10.16 18.16
C GLU A 148 -8.27 -11.28 17.99
N PHE A 149 -8.82 -11.39 16.80
CA PHE A 149 -9.64 -12.49 16.33
C PHE A 149 -9.42 -12.68 14.84
N SER A 150 -9.79 -13.86 14.31
CA SER A 150 -9.55 -14.16 12.90
C SER A 150 -10.81 -14.73 12.24
N LEU A 151 -10.93 -14.49 10.92
CA LEU A 151 -12.03 -14.95 10.09
C LEU A 151 -11.55 -15.21 8.65
N ARG A 152 -12.40 -15.85 7.84
CA ARG A 152 -12.17 -15.98 6.40
C ARG A 152 -13.00 -14.96 5.64
N ASP A 153 -12.39 -14.38 4.59
CA ASP A 153 -13.12 -13.60 3.62
C ASP A 153 -13.89 -14.52 2.63
N PRO A 154 -14.71 -13.98 1.72
CA PRO A 154 -15.49 -14.79 0.77
C PRO A 154 -14.66 -15.70 -0.14
N ASP A 155 -13.41 -15.35 -0.42
CA ASP A 155 -12.51 -16.12 -1.26
C ASP A 155 -11.57 -17.04 -0.45
N GLY A 156 -11.70 -17.08 0.88
CA GLY A 156 -10.97 -17.97 1.78
C GLY A 156 -9.66 -17.41 2.32
N TYR A 157 -9.35 -16.13 2.09
CA TYR A 157 -8.17 -15.51 2.69
C TYR A 157 -8.31 -15.40 4.21
N TYR A 158 -7.22 -15.70 4.91
CA TYR A 158 -7.17 -15.59 6.36
C TYR A 158 -6.97 -14.13 6.78
N VAL A 159 -7.92 -13.59 7.51
CA VAL A 159 -7.96 -12.19 7.95
C VAL A 159 -7.90 -12.15 9.46
N THR A 160 -6.92 -11.48 10.01
CA THR A 160 -6.82 -11.18 11.46
C THR A 160 -7.12 -9.71 11.70
N ILE A 161 -7.99 -9.44 12.67
CA ILE A 161 -8.30 -8.11 13.16
C ILE A 161 -7.71 -7.96 14.56
N SER A 162 -6.85 -6.97 14.75
CA SER A 162 -6.21 -6.65 16.01
C SER A 162 -6.54 -5.24 16.46
N GLU A 163 -6.64 -5.02 17.76
CA GLU A 163 -6.75 -3.64 18.28
C GLU A 163 -5.43 -2.87 18.08
N VAL A 164 -5.55 -1.56 17.86
CA VAL A 164 -4.38 -0.67 17.92
C VAL A 164 -3.92 -0.61 19.36
N SER A 165 -2.69 -1.03 19.62
CA SER A 165 -2.09 -0.90 20.96
C SER A 165 -2.05 0.57 21.38
N ALA A 166 -2.50 0.87 22.59
CA ALA A 166 -2.29 2.19 23.20
C ALA A 166 -0.80 2.53 23.40
N HIS A 167 0.07 1.52 23.28
CA HIS A 167 1.52 1.69 23.34
C HIS A 167 2.08 1.87 21.93
N ARG A 168 2.35 3.11 21.54
CA ARG A 168 3.26 3.41 20.45
C ARG A 168 4.65 2.96 20.90
N PRO A 169 5.36 2.07 20.19
CA PRO A 169 6.77 1.85 20.49
C PRO A 169 7.49 3.19 20.30
N ALA A 170 8.32 3.51 21.29
CA ALA A 170 9.20 4.69 21.29
C ALA A 170 10.22 4.63 20.14
#